data_adf121d00156554f8d0dd7e5ef72aecc
#
_entry.id   adf121d00156554f8d0dd7e5ef72aecc
#
_cell.length_a   1.000
_cell.length_b   1.000
_cell.length_c   1.000
_cell.angle_alpha   90.00
_cell.angle_beta   90.00
_cell.angle_gamma   90.00
#
_symmetry.space_group_name_H-M   'P 1'
#
loop_
_entity.id
_entity.type
_entity.pdbx_description
1 polymer ?
#
loop_
_entity_poly.entity_id
_entity_poly.type
_entity_poly.pdbx_seq_one_letter_code
_entity_poly.pdbx_strand_id
1 'polypeptide(L)'
;MIRIDCFTRDGCDACKIAIKNITEVINEANCDITLNIRNTSLDDILRKEINKFPTTVIIKIDNDYNRKELARLEGSFTSDYIKDIINKLEKE
;
A
#
# COMPACT_ATOMS: atom_id res chain seq x y z
N MET A 1 -7.48 -7.05 -9.88
CA MET A 1 -7.47 -6.86 -8.41
C MET A 1 -6.22 -6.12 -7.98
N ILE A 2 -6.37 -5.17 -7.10
CA ILE A 2 -5.24 -4.41 -6.56
C ILE A 2 -5.10 -4.74 -5.08
N ARG A 3 -3.89 -5.04 -4.63
CA ARG A 3 -3.60 -5.24 -3.21
C ARG A 3 -2.62 -4.16 -2.76
N ILE A 4 -2.91 -3.55 -1.62
CA ILE A 4 -2.04 -2.57 -1.00
C ILE A 4 -1.50 -3.18 0.28
N ASP A 5 -0.18 -3.38 0.35
CA ASP A 5 0.50 -3.86 1.54
C ASP A 5 1.11 -2.66 2.26
N CYS A 6 0.71 -2.43 3.50
CA CYS A 6 1.25 -1.36 4.33
C CYS A 6 2.11 -1.96 5.44
N PHE A 7 3.41 -1.74 5.36
CA PHE A 7 4.36 -2.24 6.36
C PHE A 7 4.49 -1.22 7.49
N THR A 8 4.11 -1.64 8.68
CA THR A 8 4.04 -0.79 9.87
C THR A 8 4.91 -1.34 10.98
N ARG A 9 5.07 -0.56 12.05
CA ARG A 9 5.68 -1.01 13.30
C ARG A 9 4.96 -0.38 14.47
N ASP A 10 5.19 -0.90 15.66
CA ASP A 10 4.57 -0.38 16.88
C ASP A 10 5.03 1.06 17.15
N GLY A 11 4.10 1.88 17.64
CA GLY A 11 4.39 3.26 18.00
C GLY A 11 4.60 4.22 16.84
N CYS A 12 4.19 3.83 15.64
CA CYS A 12 4.38 4.65 14.44
C CYS A 12 3.13 5.47 14.13
N ASP A 13 3.14 6.77 14.47
CA ASP A 13 2.01 7.66 14.18
C ASP A 13 1.82 7.88 12.69
N ALA A 14 2.90 7.99 11.93
CA ALA A 14 2.83 8.12 10.46
C ALA A 14 2.16 6.90 9.82
N CYS A 15 2.34 5.71 10.39
CA CYS A 15 1.69 4.48 9.93
C CYS A 15 0.18 4.58 10.08
N LYS A 16 -0.30 5.12 11.21
CA LYS A 16 -1.73 5.31 11.46
C LYS A 16 -2.35 6.27 10.45
N ILE A 17 -1.65 7.35 10.13
CA ILE A 17 -2.09 8.32 9.12
C ILE A 17 -2.17 7.68 7.75
N ALA A 18 -1.15 6.92 7.36
CA ALA A 18 -1.14 6.21 6.08
C ALA A 18 -2.30 5.23 5.95
N ILE A 19 -2.55 4.43 6.99
CA ILE A 19 -3.66 3.47 7.00
C ILE A 19 -5.00 4.18 6.86
N LYS A 20 -5.19 5.29 7.57
CA LYS A 20 -6.42 6.09 7.48
C LYS A 20 -6.62 6.59 6.06
N ASN A 21 -5.60 7.16 5.45
CA ASN A 21 -5.69 7.71 4.09
C ASN A 21 -5.96 6.62 3.05
N ILE A 22 -5.32 5.46 3.17
CA ILE A 22 -5.57 4.32 2.29
C ILE A 22 -7.01 3.84 2.45
N THR A 23 -7.50 3.71 3.67
CA THR A 23 -8.85 3.25 3.94
C THR A 23 -9.90 4.18 3.32
N GLU A 24 -9.70 5.48 3.41
CA GLU A 24 -10.58 6.47 2.78
C GLU A 24 -10.65 6.26 1.26
N VAL A 25 -9.50 6.06 0.63
CA VAL A 25 -9.43 5.85 -0.83
C VAL A 25 -10.12 4.56 -1.24
N ILE A 26 -9.91 3.48 -0.49
CA ILE A 26 -10.55 2.19 -0.76
C ILE A 26 -12.06 2.30 -0.68
N ASN A 27 -12.59 3.02 0.34
CA ASN A 27 -14.02 3.19 0.51
C ASN A 27 -14.67 3.99 -0.62
N GLU A 28 -13.91 4.87 -1.27
CA GLU A 28 -14.40 5.66 -2.39
C GLU A 28 -14.15 5.02 -3.76
N ALA A 29 -13.31 4.01 -3.82
CA ALA A 29 -12.92 3.38 -5.09
C ALA A 29 -14.02 2.47 -5.63
N ASN A 30 -14.13 2.40 -6.95
CA ASN A 30 -15.09 1.54 -7.66
C ASN A 30 -14.46 0.24 -8.15
N CYS A 31 -13.30 -0.13 -7.62
CA CYS A 31 -12.59 -1.34 -8.02
C CYS A 31 -12.26 -2.21 -6.81
N ASP A 32 -11.86 -3.45 -7.07
CA ASP A 32 -11.44 -4.38 -6.02
C ASP A 32 -10.06 -4.01 -5.50
N ILE A 33 -10.04 -3.45 -4.30
CA ILE A 33 -8.79 -3.11 -3.61
C ILE A 33 -8.81 -3.77 -2.24
N THR A 34 -7.76 -4.50 -1.92
CA THR A 34 -7.59 -5.13 -0.62
C THR A 34 -6.43 -4.45 0.11
N LEU A 35 -6.65 -4.05 1.35
CA LEU A 35 -5.61 -3.51 2.22
C LEU A 35 -5.09 -4.63 3.14
N ASN A 36 -3.79 -4.82 3.12
CA ASN A 36 -3.11 -5.76 3.99
C ASN A 36 -2.13 -4.99 4.88
N ILE A 37 -2.42 -4.92 6.17
CA ILE A 37 -1.58 -4.22 7.13
C ILE A 37 -0.63 -5.26 7.74
N ARG A 38 0.66 -5.02 7.63
CA ARG A 38 1.69 -5.97 8.08
C ARG A 38 2.59 -5.33 9.11
N ASN A 39 2.67 -5.97 10.27
CA ASN A 39 3.66 -5.62 11.28
C ASN A 39 5.02 -6.13 10.78
N THR A 40 5.96 -5.21 10.60
CA THR A 40 7.22 -5.53 9.91
C THR A 40 8.17 -6.34 10.79
N SER A 41 8.61 -7.48 10.28
CA SER A 41 9.61 -8.32 10.91
C SER A 41 11.01 -7.98 10.41
N LEU A 42 12.03 -8.50 11.07
CA LEU A 42 13.42 -8.36 10.61
C LEU A 42 13.61 -8.99 9.22
N ASP A 43 12.95 -10.12 8.96
CA ASP A 43 12.96 -10.76 7.65
C ASP A 43 12.41 -9.84 6.55
N ASP A 44 11.32 -9.13 6.84
CA ASP A 44 10.74 -8.18 5.89
C ASP A 44 11.72 -7.05 5.57
N ILE A 45 12.43 -6.55 6.59
CA ILE A 45 13.44 -5.49 6.39
C ILE A 45 14.54 -5.97 5.46
N LEU A 46 15.04 -7.19 5.68
CA LEU A 46 16.16 -7.74 4.91
C LEU A 46 15.76 -8.17 3.50
N ARG A 47 14.62 -8.84 3.35
CA ARG A 47 14.19 -9.41 2.07
C ARG A 47 13.46 -8.43 1.17
N LYS A 48 12.68 -7.52 1.76
CA LYS A 48 11.84 -6.58 1.01
C LYS A 48 12.42 -5.17 1.02
N GLU A 49 13.57 -4.99 1.60
CA GLU A 49 14.28 -3.70 1.65
C GLU A 49 13.42 -2.59 2.25
N ILE A 50 12.78 -2.88 3.38
CA ILE A 50 11.96 -1.90 4.09
C ILE A 50 12.86 -1.04 4.96
N ASN A 51 13.06 0.21 4.56
CA ASN A 51 13.99 1.13 5.23
C ASN A 51 13.30 2.22 6.02
N LYS A 52 12.01 2.47 5.74
CA LYS A 52 11.25 3.53 6.38
C LYS A 52 9.86 3.02 6.75
N PHE A 53 9.25 3.64 7.75
CA PHE A 53 7.89 3.31 8.17
C PHE A 53 7.01 4.55 8.12
N PRO A 54 5.81 4.44 7.53
CA PRO A 54 5.31 3.27 6.83
C PRO A 54 5.94 3.10 5.45
N THR A 55 5.97 1.88 4.95
CA THR A 55 6.22 1.60 3.53
C THR A 55 4.97 0.97 2.95
N THR A 56 4.45 1.56 1.89
CA THR A 56 3.23 1.10 1.23
C THR A 56 3.57 0.59 -0.16
N VAL A 57 3.23 -0.66 -0.43
CA VAL A 57 3.48 -1.30 -1.71
C VAL A 57 2.15 -1.57 -2.40
N ILE A 58 2.01 -1.10 -3.62
CA ILE A 58 0.81 -1.31 -4.43
C ILE A 58 1.10 -2.40 -5.44
N ILE A 59 0.30 -3.47 -5.40
CA ILE A 59 0.52 -4.68 -6.19
C ILE A 59 -0.71 -4.95 -7.04
N LYS A 60 -0.49 -5.21 -8.33
CA LYS A 60 -1.54 -5.67 -9.23
C LYS A 60 -1.50 -7.19 -9.30
N ILE A 61 -2.65 -7.82 -9.15
CA ILE A 61 -2.82 -9.27 -9.26
C ILE A 61 -3.72 -9.52 -10.46
N ASP A 62 -3.20 -10.26 -11.45
CA ASP A 62 -3.97 -10.57 -12.66
C ASP A 62 -4.82 -11.84 -12.48
N ASN A 63 -5.55 -12.25 -13.52
CA ASN A 63 -6.44 -13.41 -13.49
C ASN A 63 -5.70 -14.74 -13.29
N ASP A 64 -4.42 -14.78 -13.59
CA ASP A 64 -3.56 -15.96 -13.40
C ASP A 64 -2.83 -15.91 -12.05
N TYR A 65 -3.23 -15.00 -11.16
CA TYR A 65 -2.63 -14.78 -9.84
C TYR A 65 -1.16 -14.32 -9.89
N ASN A 66 -0.71 -13.81 -11.02
CA ASN A 66 0.61 -13.19 -11.11
C ASN A 66 0.60 -11.84 -10.41
N ARG A 67 1.64 -11.58 -9.63
CA ARG A 67 1.77 -10.36 -8.84
C ARG A 67 2.81 -9.46 -9.46
N LYS A 68 2.46 -8.18 -9.59
CA LYS A 68 3.39 -7.18 -10.08
C LYS A 68 3.36 -5.97 -9.16
N GLU A 69 4.51 -5.62 -8.60
CA GLU A 69 4.64 -4.40 -7.81
C GLU A 69 4.60 -3.21 -8.76
N LEU A 70 3.64 -2.31 -8.55
CA LEU A 70 3.43 -1.15 -9.41
C LEU A 70 3.99 0.13 -8.83
N ALA A 71 3.98 0.25 -7.50
CA ALA A 71 4.46 1.44 -6.83
C ALA A 71 4.87 1.10 -5.40
N ARG A 72 5.83 1.87 -4.90
CA ARG A 72 6.27 1.79 -3.51
C ARG A 72 6.36 3.20 -2.95
N LEU A 73 5.67 3.45 -1.85
CA LEU A 73 5.63 4.75 -1.19
C LEU A 73 6.28 4.64 0.19
N GLU A 74 7.30 5.44 0.44
CA GLU A 74 7.97 5.48 1.73
C GLU A 74 7.48 6.70 2.51
N GLY A 75 7.12 6.51 3.78
CA GLY A 75 6.61 7.56 4.64
C GLY A 75 5.11 7.81 4.44
N SER A 76 4.61 8.87 5.08
CA SER A 76 3.20 9.24 4.97
C SER A 76 2.92 9.98 3.67
N PHE A 77 1.67 9.93 3.22
CA PHE A 77 1.20 10.57 1.99
C PHE A 77 -0.25 11.01 2.18
N THR A 78 -0.73 11.89 1.30
CA THR A 78 -2.12 12.33 1.33
C THR A 78 -3.02 11.31 0.63
N SER A 79 -4.33 11.35 0.97
CA SER A 79 -5.31 10.51 0.28
C SER A 79 -5.42 10.85 -1.21
N ASP A 80 -5.26 12.12 -1.58
CA ASP A 80 -5.28 12.53 -2.98
C ASP A 80 -4.13 11.91 -3.78
N TYR A 81 -2.96 11.81 -3.18
CA TYR A 81 -1.79 11.23 -3.85
C TYR A 81 -2.01 9.75 -4.20
N ILE A 82 -2.49 8.97 -3.24
CA ILE A 82 -2.73 7.55 -3.49
C ILE A 82 -3.93 7.34 -4.42
N LYS A 83 -4.94 8.22 -4.35
CA LYS A 83 -6.08 8.18 -5.25
C LYS A 83 -5.65 8.39 -6.71
N ASP A 84 -4.74 9.32 -6.95
CA ASP A 84 -4.18 9.55 -8.28
C ASP A 84 -3.45 8.33 -8.81
N ILE A 85 -2.65 7.67 -7.98
CA ILE A 85 -1.93 6.46 -8.36
C ILE A 85 -2.92 5.36 -8.76
N ILE A 86 -3.94 5.12 -7.93
CA ILE A 86 -4.93 4.08 -8.18
C ILE A 86 -5.71 4.37 -9.46
N ASN A 87 -6.10 5.63 -9.69
CA ASN A 87 -6.82 6.01 -10.89
C ASN A 87 -5.98 5.78 -12.16
N LYS A 88 -4.69 6.03 -12.10
CA LYS A 88 -3.79 5.75 -13.23
C LYS A 88 -3.67 4.25 -13.49
N LEU A 89 -3.65 3.43 -12.44
CA LEU A 89 -3.55 1.98 -12.56
C LEU A 89 -4.82 1.35 -13.14
N GLU A 90 -5.98 1.90 -12.82
CA GLU A 90 -7.26 1.42 -13.35
C GLU A 90 -7.39 1.65 -14.86
N LYS A 91 -6.69 2.64 -15.39
CA LYS A 91 -6.74 2.99 -16.82
C LYS A 91 -5.80 2.15 -17.68
N GLU A 92 -4.95 1.38 -17.05
CA GLU A 92 -4.06 0.46 -17.76
C GLU A 92 -4.76 -0.91 -17.88
#